data_afc5a4cfd87bb131fa2daedde6f618a7
#
_entry.id   afc5a4cfd87bb131fa2daedde6f618a7
#
_cell.length_a   1.000
_cell.length_b   1.000
_cell.length_c   1.000
_cell.angle_alpha   90.00
_cell.angle_beta   90.00
_cell.angle_gamma   90.00
#
_symmetry.space_group_name_H-M   'P 1'
#
loop_
_entity.id
_entity.type
_entity.pdbx_description
1 polymer ?
#
loop_
_entity_poly.entity_id
_entity_poly.type
_entity_poly.pdbx_seq_one_letter_code
_entity_poly.pdbx_strand_id
1 'polypeptide(L)'
;MRGITSLIENEGRMQLIASPHLSEDDINAIDAGYKSRDDIIAQSLNAAIPDTLDSNSNQSQWECLAWMISKGMLDIKIAVARTSSSAGIYHEKLGVFSDDDGNHVAFSGSANETSGGLVSNFETVDTFTSWRDHSRTARKVSNFEKLWSNETNKVEIINFPVACLSKILQHTPEIQPTAPKKTAKLKVYDRFQIPEGKTLRDYQKTAVNNWINAHGRGVMQMATGAGKTITGLAAAQVMHHNRNLDLLLIVCPYKHLVTQWASECQSFGLSPILCFKSKKLWMPLLNKALTSMEDTVKAPTTVIVTTSTFTSESFQSRIKHFPAKTLILADEVHNMGAGSTRKCLPQSIPMRLGLSATPERWFDEEGTEALYEYFGNVLEPIFSLKDALDCKALCQYYYYPILVELNEEEAREYLKLSKLIAQLAGSRGEVDGDSRIEHLLIKRARLIATANGKEAALREIVKNDPNFKHHLFYCGDGTIENDDGEMLRHVDSVIRMLSGEFKARVAKFTSENTMDEREQLLKSFAKEDLQGLVAIRCLDEGVDVPSTRTAVILASSTNPRQFIQRRGRILRQSPGKKDAVIYDMVVYPPRSDILTEAERSLVRKELIRLSEFAGLAKNSAQAKSTLWKIQEHFHLTDT
;
A
#
# COMPACT_ATOMS: atom_id res chain seq x y z
N MET A 1 2.71 2.23 -25.02
CA MET A 1 4.05 2.80 -25.30
C MET A 1 4.97 1.84 -26.05
N ARG A 2 5.34 0.66 -25.52
CA ARG A 2 6.29 -0.24 -26.21
C ARG A 2 5.84 -0.66 -27.62
N GLY A 3 4.56 -0.95 -27.82
CA GLY A 3 4.02 -1.30 -29.15
C GLY A 3 4.07 -0.13 -30.13
N ILE A 4 3.77 1.09 -29.68
CA ILE A 4 3.82 2.30 -30.52
C ILE A 4 5.24 2.62 -30.93
N THR A 5 6.22 2.52 -30.03
CA THR A 5 7.63 2.76 -30.37
C THR A 5 8.20 1.68 -31.30
N SER A 6 7.82 0.42 -31.10
CA SER A 6 8.17 -0.63 -32.08
C SER A 6 7.55 -0.39 -33.46
N LEU A 7 6.33 0.15 -33.51
CA LEU A 7 5.68 0.51 -34.77
C LEU A 7 6.46 1.65 -35.47
N ILE A 8 6.89 2.66 -34.71
CA ILE A 8 7.72 3.77 -35.23
C ILE A 8 9.08 3.24 -35.74
N GLU A 9 9.73 2.37 -34.98
CA GLU A 9 11.04 1.80 -35.33
C GLU A 9 10.99 0.93 -36.60
N ASN A 10 9.83 0.30 -36.89
CA ASN A 10 9.61 -0.52 -38.06
C ASN A 10 8.85 0.23 -39.18
N GLU A 11 8.76 1.54 -39.13
CA GLU A 11 8.08 2.40 -40.12
C GLU A 11 6.60 1.98 -40.39
N GLY A 12 5.97 1.35 -39.42
CA GLY A 12 4.61 0.84 -39.52
C GLY A 12 3.56 1.96 -39.52
N ARG A 13 2.35 1.67 -40.01
CA ARG A 13 1.22 2.59 -40.01
C ARG A 13 0.15 2.16 -39.01
N MET A 14 -0.55 3.15 -38.46
CA MET A 14 -1.63 2.94 -37.51
C MET A 14 -2.88 3.71 -37.92
N GLN A 15 -4.03 3.06 -37.85
CA GLN A 15 -5.34 3.68 -37.99
C GLN A 15 -6.07 3.56 -36.65
N LEU A 16 -6.48 4.68 -36.08
CA LEU A 16 -7.13 4.77 -34.77
C LEU A 16 -8.54 5.34 -34.90
N ILE A 17 -9.53 4.62 -34.33
CA ILE A 17 -10.87 5.13 -34.14
C ILE A 17 -11.06 5.38 -32.66
N ALA A 18 -11.29 6.64 -32.29
CA ALA A 18 -11.52 7.08 -30.91
C ALA A 18 -12.98 7.49 -30.72
N SER A 19 -13.51 7.36 -29.51
CA SER A 19 -14.82 7.89 -29.14
C SER A 19 -14.62 9.12 -28.23
N PRO A 20 -15.27 10.26 -28.51
CA PRO A 20 -15.19 11.44 -27.66
C PRO A 20 -15.91 11.17 -26.33
N HIS A 21 -15.39 11.71 -25.25
CA HIS A 21 -16.06 11.71 -23.95
C HIS A 21 -16.93 12.98 -23.86
N LEU A 22 -18.24 12.84 -24.11
CA LEU A 22 -19.22 13.92 -23.99
C LEU A 22 -19.85 13.89 -22.59
N SER A 23 -19.97 15.06 -21.94
CA SER A 23 -20.72 15.23 -20.70
C SER A 23 -22.23 15.23 -20.96
N GLU A 24 -23.04 15.07 -19.90
CA GLU A 24 -24.50 15.20 -20.02
C GLU A 24 -24.90 16.59 -20.54
N ASP A 25 -24.18 17.65 -20.18
CA ASP A 25 -24.42 19.01 -20.66
C ASP A 25 -24.12 19.17 -22.16
N ASP A 26 -23.06 18.50 -22.64
CA ASP A 26 -22.71 18.45 -24.06
C ASP A 26 -23.81 17.78 -24.88
N ILE A 27 -24.35 16.69 -24.36
CA ILE A 27 -25.44 15.92 -24.97
C ILE A 27 -26.71 16.77 -25.05
N ASN A 28 -27.10 17.38 -23.94
CA ASN A 28 -28.26 18.24 -23.86
C ASN A 28 -28.15 19.46 -24.80
N ALA A 29 -26.94 20.01 -24.95
CA ALA A 29 -26.69 21.13 -25.87
C ALA A 29 -26.81 20.72 -27.35
N ILE A 30 -26.41 19.49 -27.69
CA ILE A 30 -26.59 18.91 -29.03
C ILE A 30 -28.08 18.71 -29.31
N ASP A 31 -28.81 18.09 -28.39
CA ASP A 31 -30.25 17.79 -28.53
C ASP A 31 -31.09 19.06 -28.57
N ALA A 32 -30.69 20.10 -27.85
CA ALA A 32 -31.36 21.41 -27.86
C ALA A 32 -31.01 22.28 -29.09
N GLY A 33 -30.07 21.85 -29.93
CA GLY A 33 -29.66 22.57 -31.14
C GLY A 33 -28.94 23.90 -30.93
N TYR A 34 -28.39 24.12 -29.72
CA TYR A 34 -27.67 25.37 -29.38
C TYR A 34 -26.30 25.48 -30.05
N LYS A 35 -25.68 24.37 -30.40
CA LYS A 35 -24.40 24.31 -31.12
C LYS A 35 -24.41 23.16 -32.11
N SER A 36 -23.60 23.27 -33.17
CA SER A 36 -23.41 22.13 -34.05
C SER A 36 -22.74 20.98 -33.31
N ARG A 37 -23.17 19.77 -33.60
CA ARG A 37 -22.59 18.54 -33.01
C ARG A 37 -21.08 18.49 -33.18
N ASP A 38 -20.58 18.87 -34.35
CA ASP A 38 -19.15 18.86 -34.68
C ASP A 38 -18.35 19.86 -33.83
N ASP A 39 -18.93 21.04 -33.53
CA ASP A 39 -18.30 22.03 -32.66
C ASP A 39 -18.19 21.55 -31.22
N ILE A 40 -19.19 20.85 -30.70
CA ILE A 40 -19.18 20.32 -29.34
C ILE A 40 -18.14 19.18 -29.24
N ILE A 41 -18.09 18.28 -30.22
CA ILE A 41 -17.10 17.21 -30.30
C ILE A 41 -15.68 17.82 -30.36
N ALA A 42 -15.47 18.84 -31.20
CA ALA A 42 -14.19 19.50 -31.30
C ALA A 42 -13.77 20.20 -30.01
N GLN A 43 -14.70 20.82 -29.26
CA GLN A 43 -14.44 21.43 -27.96
C GLN A 43 -14.09 20.40 -26.91
N SER A 44 -14.83 19.30 -26.81
CA SER A 44 -14.56 18.21 -25.87
C SER A 44 -13.19 17.58 -26.13
N LEU A 45 -12.85 17.30 -27.38
CA LEU A 45 -11.54 16.77 -27.75
C LEU A 45 -10.40 17.77 -27.48
N ASN A 46 -10.61 19.04 -27.78
CA ASN A 46 -9.62 20.09 -27.58
C ASN A 46 -9.30 20.29 -26.08
N ALA A 47 -10.31 20.17 -25.21
CA ALA A 47 -10.14 20.22 -23.76
C ALA A 47 -9.32 19.03 -23.20
N ALA A 48 -9.39 17.87 -23.86
CA ALA A 48 -8.64 16.68 -23.46
C ALA A 48 -7.15 16.72 -23.88
N ILE A 49 -6.78 17.59 -24.83
CA ILE A 49 -5.39 17.77 -25.28
C ILE A 49 -4.72 18.83 -24.41
N PRO A 50 -3.60 18.53 -23.72
CA PRO A 50 -2.92 19.51 -22.87
C PRO A 50 -2.32 20.67 -23.67
N ASP A 51 -2.33 21.88 -23.11
CA ASP A 51 -1.69 23.06 -23.73
C ASP A 51 -0.16 23.03 -23.57
N THR A 52 0.33 22.48 -22.46
CA THR A 52 1.74 22.30 -22.14
C THR A 52 2.00 20.89 -21.63
N LEU A 53 3.12 20.31 -22.03
CA LEU A 53 3.53 18.99 -21.54
C LEU A 53 4.39 19.18 -20.27
N ASP A 54 3.78 18.94 -19.11
CA ASP A 54 4.54 18.83 -17.86
C ASP A 54 5.40 17.56 -17.86
N SER A 55 6.54 17.60 -17.16
CA SER A 55 7.54 16.52 -17.07
C SER A 55 7.04 15.20 -16.43
N ASN A 56 5.73 14.99 -16.36
CA ASN A 56 5.08 13.79 -15.85
C ASN A 56 4.90 12.73 -16.94
N SER A 57 4.65 11.50 -16.55
CA SER A 57 4.62 10.24 -17.29
C SER A 57 3.94 10.22 -18.68
N ASN A 58 3.20 11.26 -19.05
CA ASN A 58 2.44 11.33 -20.29
C ASN A 58 3.14 12.14 -21.41
N GLN A 59 4.21 12.90 -21.12
CA GLN A 59 4.92 13.71 -22.13
C GLN A 59 5.36 12.86 -23.32
N SER A 60 6.04 11.75 -23.07
CA SER A 60 6.54 10.86 -24.11
C SER A 60 5.43 10.18 -24.95
N GLN A 61 4.19 10.12 -24.41
CA GLN A 61 3.06 9.57 -25.14
C GLN A 61 2.54 10.58 -26.17
N TRP A 62 2.39 11.83 -25.77
CA TRP A 62 1.97 12.90 -26.66
C TRP A 62 3.00 13.18 -27.75
N GLU A 63 4.30 13.17 -27.41
CA GLU A 63 5.40 13.29 -28.35
C GLU A 63 5.38 12.18 -29.41
N CYS A 64 5.14 10.93 -29.02
CA CYS A 64 5.01 9.80 -29.96
C CYS A 64 3.81 9.97 -30.88
N LEU A 65 2.64 10.35 -30.35
CA LEU A 65 1.43 10.58 -31.15
C LEU A 65 1.65 11.73 -32.15
N ALA A 66 2.20 12.85 -31.69
CA ALA A 66 2.50 14.01 -32.54
C ALA A 66 3.48 13.65 -33.66
N TRP A 67 4.54 12.88 -33.34
CA TRP A 67 5.51 12.41 -34.31
C TRP A 67 4.86 11.54 -35.39
N MET A 68 4.08 10.52 -34.98
CA MET A 68 3.40 9.61 -35.92
C MET A 68 2.44 10.36 -36.85
N ILE A 69 1.71 11.33 -36.33
CA ILE A 69 0.81 12.18 -37.12
C ILE A 69 1.63 13.03 -38.09
N SER A 70 2.72 13.67 -37.64
CA SER A 70 3.56 14.52 -38.47
C SER A 70 4.24 13.78 -39.63
N LYS A 71 4.47 12.47 -39.47
CA LYS A 71 5.06 11.59 -40.47
C LYS A 71 4.04 10.81 -41.31
N GLY A 72 2.73 11.05 -41.10
CA GLY A 72 1.68 10.32 -41.80
C GLY A 72 1.63 8.83 -41.45
N MET A 73 2.15 8.45 -40.29
CA MET A 73 2.14 7.08 -39.77
C MET A 73 0.89 6.79 -38.93
N LEU A 74 0.16 7.80 -38.50
CA LEU A 74 -1.06 7.68 -37.72
C LEU A 74 -2.19 8.50 -38.34
N ASP A 75 -3.26 7.81 -38.68
CA ASP A 75 -4.54 8.41 -39.04
C ASP A 75 -5.56 8.22 -37.92
N ILE A 76 -6.28 9.29 -37.54
CA ILE A 76 -7.27 9.26 -36.48
C ILE A 76 -8.63 9.62 -37.03
N LYS A 77 -9.65 8.84 -36.66
CA LYS A 77 -11.06 9.14 -36.91
C LYS A 77 -11.86 9.06 -35.60
N ILE A 78 -13.00 9.69 -35.55
CA ILE A 78 -13.88 9.73 -34.40
C ILE A 78 -15.16 8.95 -34.70
N ALA A 79 -15.51 8.02 -33.79
CA ALA A 79 -16.76 7.28 -33.84
C ALA A 79 -17.82 7.91 -32.96
N VAL A 80 -18.96 8.18 -33.52
CA VAL A 80 -20.12 8.75 -32.81
C VAL A 80 -21.35 7.90 -33.07
N ALA A 81 -22.10 7.55 -32.04
CA ALA A 81 -23.31 6.73 -32.18
C ALA A 81 -24.44 7.48 -32.93
N ARG A 82 -25.10 6.80 -33.88
CA ARG A 82 -26.26 7.32 -34.61
C ARG A 82 -27.56 6.99 -33.87
N THR A 83 -27.77 7.52 -32.67
CA THR A 83 -29.02 7.30 -31.92
C THR A 83 -29.74 8.59 -31.68
N SER A 84 -31.07 8.57 -31.93
CA SER A 84 -31.97 9.72 -31.85
C SER A 84 -32.57 9.97 -30.45
N SER A 85 -32.14 9.25 -29.40
CA SER A 85 -32.80 9.36 -28.09
C SER A 85 -31.91 9.08 -26.85
N SER A 86 -30.64 8.82 -27.02
CA SER A 86 -29.66 8.83 -25.93
C SER A 86 -28.25 8.82 -26.51
N ALA A 87 -27.33 9.58 -25.94
CA ALA A 87 -25.92 9.57 -26.35
C ALA A 87 -25.28 8.21 -26.07
N GLY A 88 -25.40 7.31 -27.00
CA GLY A 88 -24.70 6.03 -26.96
C GLY A 88 -23.21 6.27 -27.16
N ILE A 89 -22.38 5.82 -26.20
CA ILE A 89 -20.91 5.79 -26.35
C ILE A 89 -20.56 4.59 -27.23
N TYR A 90 -19.74 4.80 -28.27
CA TYR A 90 -19.15 3.69 -28.99
C TYR A 90 -18.11 3.01 -28.10
N HIS A 91 -18.36 1.76 -27.73
CA HIS A 91 -17.59 1.05 -26.70
C HIS A 91 -16.94 -0.25 -27.18
N GLU A 92 -16.85 -0.49 -28.49
CA GLU A 92 -16.18 -1.68 -29.02
C GLU A 92 -14.66 -1.52 -28.91
N LYS A 93 -13.99 -2.57 -28.45
CA LYS A 93 -12.53 -2.69 -28.37
C LYS A 93 -12.10 -3.73 -29.39
N LEU A 94 -11.79 -3.30 -30.58
CA LEU A 94 -11.31 -4.14 -31.68
C LEU A 94 -9.95 -3.64 -32.15
N GLY A 95 -8.97 -4.51 -32.22
CA GLY A 95 -7.67 -4.21 -32.81
C GLY A 95 -7.24 -5.28 -33.79
N VAL A 96 -6.53 -4.87 -34.84
CA VAL A 96 -5.95 -5.75 -35.85
C VAL A 96 -4.51 -5.33 -36.08
N PHE A 97 -3.60 -6.27 -35.95
CA PHE A 97 -2.22 -6.15 -36.39
C PHE A 97 -2.04 -6.92 -37.69
N SER A 98 -1.40 -6.32 -38.70
CA SER A 98 -1.12 -6.92 -39.99
C SER A 98 0.34 -6.74 -40.32
N ASP A 99 0.94 -7.74 -40.97
CA ASP A 99 2.27 -7.65 -41.57
C ASP A 99 2.19 -7.58 -43.08
N ASP A 100 3.35 -7.39 -43.74
CA ASP A 100 3.47 -7.28 -45.19
C ASP A 100 3.24 -8.62 -45.90
N ASP A 101 3.32 -9.75 -45.19
CA ASP A 101 3.04 -11.08 -45.70
C ASP A 101 1.54 -11.44 -45.68
N GLY A 102 0.68 -10.49 -45.23
CA GLY A 102 -0.77 -10.67 -45.16
C GLY A 102 -1.24 -11.48 -43.95
N ASN A 103 -0.38 -11.67 -42.93
CA ASN A 103 -0.79 -12.27 -41.70
C ASN A 103 -1.51 -11.24 -40.82
N HIS A 104 -2.53 -11.70 -40.14
CA HIS A 104 -3.32 -10.85 -39.23
C HIS A 104 -3.44 -11.47 -37.86
N VAL A 105 -3.31 -10.63 -36.84
CA VAL A 105 -3.69 -10.92 -35.45
C VAL A 105 -4.78 -9.95 -35.04
N ALA A 106 -6.00 -10.45 -34.86
CA ALA A 106 -7.12 -9.64 -34.39
C ALA A 106 -7.42 -9.94 -32.93
N PHE A 107 -7.80 -8.92 -32.19
CA PHE A 107 -8.29 -9.06 -30.82
C PHE A 107 -9.55 -8.26 -30.61
N SER A 108 -10.40 -8.74 -29.71
CA SER A 108 -11.57 -7.99 -29.24
C SER A 108 -11.85 -8.33 -27.80
N GLY A 109 -12.42 -7.35 -27.05
CA GLY A 109 -12.71 -7.54 -25.64
C GLY A 109 -13.24 -6.30 -24.97
N SER A 110 -13.32 -6.34 -23.64
CA SER A 110 -13.71 -5.21 -22.79
C SER A 110 -12.53 -4.33 -22.37
N ALA A 111 -11.29 -4.80 -22.59
CA ALA A 111 -10.09 -4.13 -22.11
C ALA A 111 -9.83 -2.79 -22.82
N ASN A 112 -9.70 -1.72 -22.07
CA ASN A 112 -9.13 -0.47 -22.56
C ASN A 112 -7.60 -0.57 -22.61
N GLU A 113 -6.93 0.04 -23.59
CA GLU A 113 -5.45 0.13 -23.65
C GLU A 113 -4.87 1.08 -22.59
N THR A 114 -5.45 1.09 -21.41
CA THR A 114 -4.96 1.82 -20.23
C THR A 114 -4.29 0.85 -19.26
N SER A 115 -3.41 1.35 -18.41
CA SER A 115 -2.80 0.53 -17.35
C SER A 115 -3.88 -0.06 -16.42
N GLY A 116 -5.01 0.62 -16.23
CA GLY A 116 -6.16 0.12 -15.49
C GLY A 116 -6.86 -1.04 -16.19
N GLY A 117 -7.14 -0.94 -17.49
CA GLY A 117 -7.80 -2.00 -18.27
C GLY A 117 -6.96 -3.25 -18.44
N LEU A 118 -5.63 -3.11 -18.60
CA LEU A 118 -4.73 -4.25 -18.82
C LEU A 118 -4.23 -4.93 -17.55
N VAL A 119 -4.27 -4.25 -16.39
CA VAL A 119 -3.62 -4.72 -15.16
C VAL A 119 -4.57 -4.78 -13.95
N SER A 120 -5.54 -3.87 -13.85
CA SER A 120 -6.32 -3.68 -12.62
C SER A 120 -7.75 -4.18 -12.68
N ASN A 121 -8.37 -4.25 -13.87
CA ASN A 121 -9.75 -4.70 -14.06
C ASN A 121 -9.79 -6.16 -14.51
N PHE A 122 -10.91 -6.85 -14.22
CA PHE A 122 -11.19 -8.15 -14.83
C PHE A 122 -11.68 -7.92 -16.27
N GLU A 123 -10.78 -8.09 -17.22
CA GLU A 123 -11.04 -7.84 -18.64
C GLU A 123 -10.85 -9.13 -19.45
N THR A 124 -11.73 -9.37 -20.39
CA THR A 124 -11.61 -10.50 -21.30
C THR A 124 -11.16 -9.99 -22.68
N VAL A 125 -10.08 -10.54 -23.17
CA VAL A 125 -9.57 -10.28 -24.53
C VAL A 125 -9.49 -11.59 -25.28
N ASP A 126 -10.29 -11.71 -26.34
CA ASP A 126 -10.19 -12.82 -27.27
C ASP A 126 -9.22 -12.46 -28.39
N THR A 127 -8.29 -13.35 -28.68
CA THR A 127 -7.27 -13.16 -29.72
C THR A 127 -7.39 -14.23 -30.78
N PHE A 128 -7.42 -13.83 -32.06
CA PHE A 128 -7.56 -14.69 -33.23
C PHE A 128 -6.38 -14.43 -34.18
N THR A 129 -5.88 -15.47 -34.81
CA THR A 129 -4.77 -15.36 -35.79
C THR A 129 -5.16 -15.92 -37.15
N SER A 130 -4.70 -15.29 -38.23
CA SER A 130 -5.05 -15.71 -39.61
C SER A 130 -4.63 -17.15 -39.95
N TRP A 131 -3.61 -17.68 -39.24
CA TRP A 131 -3.10 -19.05 -39.47
C TRP A 131 -3.75 -20.13 -38.57
N ARG A 132 -4.56 -19.74 -37.57
CA ARG A 132 -5.32 -20.69 -36.72
C ARG A 132 -6.82 -20.53 -36.86
N ASP A 133 -7.29 -19.28 -36.90
CA ASP A 133 -8.71 -18.90 -36.89
C ASP A 133 -9.07 -18.03 -38.09
N HIS A 134 -8.72 -18.46 -39.29
CA HIS A 134 -8.81 -17.67 -40.53
C HIS A 134 -10.16 -16.95 -40.71
N SER A 135 -11.29 -17.66 -40.56
CA SER A 135 -12.62 -17.07 -40.78
C SER A 135 -13.01 -16.02 -39.76
N ARG A 136 -12.58 -16.20 -38.49
CA ARG A 136 -12.86 -15.23 -37.42
C ARG A 136 -11.97 -14.00 -37.57
N THR A 137 -10.70 -14.20 -37.89
CA THR A 137 -9.75 -13.11 -38.14
C THR A 137 -10.19 -12.26 -39.31
N ALA A 138 -10.51 -12.88 -40.46
CA ALA A 138 -10.99 -12.19 -41.65
C ALA A 138 -12.26 -11.37 -41.40
N ARG A 139 -13.19 -11.88 -40.57
CA ARG A 139 -14.39 -11.13 -40.14
C ARG A 139 -14.03 -9.90 -39.31
N LYS A 140 -13.06 -10.00 -38.39
CA LYS A 140 -12.62 -8.88 -37.56
C LYS A 140 -11.91 -7.81 -38.39
N VAL A 141 -11.08 -8.20 -39.34
CA VAL A 141 -10.46 -7.29 -40.30
C VAL A 141 -11.52 -6.56 -41.12
N SER A 142 -12.47 -7.30 -41.72
CA SER A 142 -13.55 -6.70 -42.52
C SER A 142 -14.48 -5.77 -41.67
N ASN A 143 -14.71 -6.11 -40.40
CA ASN A 143 -15.48 -5.24 -39.51
C ASN A 143 -14.74 -3.91 -39.25
N PHE A 144 -13.43 -3.95 -39.03
CA PHE A 144 -12.65 -2.73 -38.86
C PHE A 144 -12.63 -1.88 -40.13
N GLU A 145 -12.46 -2.49 -41.32
CA GLU A 145 -12.47 -1.81 -42.60
C GLU A 145 -13.83 -1.11 -42.88
N LYS A 146 -14.95 -1.80 -42.65
CA LYS A 146 -16.29 -1.22 -42.77
C LYS A 146 -16.52 -0.05 -41.80
N LEU A 147 -16.01 -0.18 -40.57
CA LEU A 147 -16.09 0.89 -39.60
C LEU A 147 -15.24 2.08 -40.05
N TRP A 148 -14.01 1.84 -40.50
CA TRP A 148 -13.10 2.88 -41.00
C TRP A 148 -13.66 3.62 -42.21
N SER A 149 -14.34 2.89 -43.12
CA SER A 149 -15.00 3.45 -44.33
C SER A 149 -16.38 4.07 -44.08
N ASN A 150 -16.82 4.13 -42.80
CA ASN A 150 -18.15 4.66 -42.40
C ASN A 150 -19.35 3.88 -43.00
N GLU A 151 -19.17 2.57 -43.21
CA GLU A 151 -20.21 1.69 -43.79
C GLU A 151 -21.06 1.00 -42.72
N THR A 152 -20.98 1.43 -41.46
CA THR A 152 -21.67 0.82 -40.32
C THR A 152 -22.95 1.61 -39.97
N ASN A 153 -24.13 0.96 -39.96
CA ASN A 153 -25.41 1.63 -39.80
C ASN A 153 -25.67 2.34 -38.47
N LYS A 154 -25.01 1.92 -37.36
CA LYS A 154 -25.25 2.43 -36.01
C LYS A 154 -24.21 3.43 -35.51
N VAL A 155 -23.13 3.60 -36.25
CA VAL A 155 -22.02 4.47 -35.88
C VAL A 155 -21.66 5.34 -37.07
N GLU A 156 -21.42 6.61 -36.82
CA GLU A 156 -20.90 7.55 -37.78
C GLU A 156 -19.41 7.80 -37.51
N ILE A 157 -18.63 7.73 -38.55
CA ILE A 157 -17.20 8.00 -38.48
C ILE A 157 -16.91 9.35 -39.11
N ILE A 158 -16.40 10.26 -38.31
CA ILE A 158 -15.99 11.60 -38.75
C ILE A 158 -14.48 11.76 -38.70
N ASN A 159 -13.95 12.68 -39.51
CA ASN A 159 -12.52 12.99 -39.48
C ASN A 159 -12.14 13.70 -38.17
N PHE A 160 -10.94 13.48 -37.73
CA PHE A 160 -10.42 14.15 -36.53
C PHE A 160 -10.36 15.67 -36.79
N PRO A 161 -10.87 16.55 -35.87
CA PRO A 161 -10.93 17.98 -36.09
C PRO A 161 -9.55 18.61 -36.31
N VAL A 162 -9.43 19.45 -37.32
CA VAL A 162 -8.16 20.09 -37.73
C VAL A 162 -7.55 20.93 -36.60
N ALA A 163 -8.39 21.62 -35.82
CA ALA A 163 -7.92 22.42 -34.67
C ALA A 163 -7.25 21.54 -33.59
N CYS A 164 -7.84 20.37 -33.29
CA CYS A 164 -7.29 19.41 -32.35
C CYS A 164 -5.98 18.78 -32.89
N LEU A 165 -5.96 18.48 -34.18
CA LEU A 165 -4.76 17.96 -34.86
C LEU A 165 -3.62 18.97 -34.76
N SER A 166 -3.88 20.24 -35.02
CA SER A 166 -2.89 21.33 -34.93
C SER A 166 -2.35 21.47 -33.52
N LYS A 167 -3.19 21.32 -32.50
CA LYS A 167 -2.78 21.36 -31.09
C LYS A 167 -1.87 20.16 -30.73
N ILE A 168 -2.18 18.96 -31.19
CA ILE A 168 -1.30 17.80 -30.99
C ILE A 168 0.05 18.00 -31.68
N LEU A 169 0.07 18.52 -32.90
CA LEU A 169 1.29 18.76 -33.67
C LEU A 169 2.26 19.77 -33.04
N GLN A 170 1.77 20.66 -32.17
CA GLN A 170 2.63 21.55 -31.40
C GLN A 170 3.59 20.80 -30.46
N HIS A 171 3.25 19.58 -30.10
CA HIS A 171 4.07 18.71 -29.26
C HIS A 171 5.00 17.79 -30.05
N THR A 172 5.18 18.00 -31.36
CA THR A 172 6.07 17.18 -32.19
C THR A 172 7.53 17.39 -31.76
N PRO A 173 8.27 16.35 -31.34
CA PRO A 173 9.65 16.46 -30.96
C PRO A 173 10.55 16.64 -32.19
N GLU A 174 11.70 17.32 -32.04
CA GLU A 174 12.70 17.48 -33.11
C GLU A 174 13.39 16.17 -33.46
N ILE A 175 13.48 15.23 -32.52
CA ILE A 175 14.13 13.93 -32.68
C ILE A 175 13.06 12.83 -32.66
N GLN A 176 13.22 11.84 -33.56
CA GLN A 176 12.33 10.67 -33.59
C GLN A 176 12.21 10.06 -32.19
N PRO A 177 10.97 9.90 -31.67
CA PRO A 177 10.75 9.21 -30.41
C PRO A 177 11.26 7.78 -30.55
N THR A 178 12.35 7.48 -29.95
CA THR A 178 12.80 6.10 -29.76
C THR A 178 12.00 5.51 -28.60
N ALA A 179 11.80 4.19 -28.63
CA ALA A 179 11.36 3.49 -27.43
C ALA A 179 12.15 4.08 -26.27
N PRO A 180 11.51 4.49 -25.17
CA PRO A 180 12.27 4.91 -24.03
C PRO A 180 13.30 3.81 -23.87
N LYS A 181 14.54 4.11 -24.35
CA LYS A 181 15.67 3.22 -24.12
C LYS A 181 15.45 2.85 -22.70
N LYS A 182 15.26 1.54 -22.40
CA LYS A 182 15.24 1.04 -21.06
C LYS A 182 16.36 1.70 -20.26
N THR A 183 16.11 2.91 -19.84
CA THR A 183 16.79 3.66 -18.80
C THR A 183 16.08 3.51 -17.45
N ALA A 184 15.07 2.75 -17.38
CA ALA A 184 15.04 1.45 -16.80
C ALA A 184 15.30 0.45 -17.94
N LYS A 185 16.54 0.27 -18.35
CA LYS A 185 17.08 -1.04 -18.26
C LYS A 185 16.45 -1.56 -16.97
N LEU A 186 15.53 -2.53 -16.99
CA LEU A 186 15.82 -3.67 -16.17
C LEU A 186 17.32 -3.79 -16.37
N LYS A 187 18.10 -3.10 -15.51
CA LYS A 187 19.47 -3.45 -15.33
C LYS A 187 19.26 -4.90 -15.06
N VAL A 188 19.52 -5.74 -16.05
CA VAL A 188 19.83 -7.12 -15.81
C VAL A 188 21.06 -6.91 -14.96
N TYR A 189 20.79 -6.75 -13.66
CA TYR A 189 21.83 -6.72 -12.68
C TYR A 189 22.34 -8.14 -12.76
N ASP A 190 23.37 -8.33 -13.57
CA ASP A 190 24.09 -9.59 -13.67
C ASP A 190 24.70 -9.98 -12.33
N ARG A 191 24.42 -9.24 -11.26
CA ARG A 191 24.90 -9.48 -9.90
C ARG A 191 23.88 -9.03 -8.87
N PHE A 192 23.44 -9.97 -8.06
CA PHE A 192 22.75 -9.69 -6.81
C PHE A 192 23.69 -8.96 -5.87
N GLN A 193 23.49 -7.66 -5.67
CA GLN A 193 24.41 -6.81 -4.88
C GLN A 193 23.66 -5.69 -4.17
N ILE A 194 24.27 -5.16 -3.11
CA ILE A 194 23.79 -3.98 -2.41
C ILE A 194 23.77 -2.82 -3.41
N PRO A 195 22.66 -2.03 -3.50
CA PRO A 195 22.57 -0.91 -4.42
C PRO A 195 23.70 0.10 -4.25
N GLU A 196 24.18 0.67 -5.35
CA GLU A 196 25.18 1.75 -5.30
C GLU A 196 24.70 2.91 -4.43
N GLY A 197 25.58 3.42 -3.58
CA GLY A 197 25.28 4.50 -2.64
C GLY A 197 24.60 4.05 -1.33
N LYS A 198 24.24 2.78 -1.19
CA LYS A 198 23.78 2.20 0.09
C LYS A 198 24.93 1.39 0.72
N THR A 199 25.24 1.67 1.97
CA THR A 199 26.20 0.89 2.77
C THR A 199 25.48 0.33 3.98
N LEU A 200 25.82 -0.92 4.34
CA LEU A 200 25.32 -1.49 5.58
C LEU A 200 25.96 -0.79 6.77
N ARG A 201 25.15 -0.46 7.74
CA ARG A 201 25.60 0.04 9.05
C ARG A 201 26.24 -1.11 9.83
N ASP A 202 27.06 -0.79 10.82
CA ASP A 202 27.84 -1.80 11.53
C ASP A 202 26.95 -2.82 12.26
N TYR A 203 25.86 -2.38 12.88
CA TYR A 203 24.89 -3.31 13.50
C TYR A 203 24.25 -4.27 12.49
N GLN A 204 24.02 -3.82 11.24
CA GLN A 204 23.47 -4.67 10.18
C GLN A 204 24.50 -5.72 9.73
N LYS A 205 25.76 -5.32 9.57
CA LYS A 205 26.86 -6.24 9.27
C LYS A 205 27.00 -7.29 10.37
N THR A 206 26.96 -6.86 11.64
CA THR A 206 27.06 -7.75 12.81
C THR A 206 25.90 -8.74 12.85
N ALA A 207 24.66 -8.27 12.62
CA ALA A 207 23.47 -9.13 12.58
C ALA A 207 23.56 -10.19 11.46
N VAL A 208 24.01 -9.80 10.25
CA VAL A 208 24.24 -10.73 9.13
C VAL A 208 25.29 -11.77 9.48
N ASN A 209 26.43 -11.35 10.05
CA ASN A 209 27.51 -12.27 10.43
C ASN A 209 27.06 -13.26 11.52
N ASN A 210 26.32 -12.79 12.52
CA ASN A 210 25.81 -13.64 13.59
C ASN A 210 24.78 -14.66 13.06
N TRP A 211 23.95 -14.29 12.09
CA TRP A 211 23.04 -15.22 11.45
C TRP A 211 23.79 -16.30 10.63
N ILE A 212 24.85 -15.91 9.93
CA ILE A 212 25.72 -16.87 9.22
C ILE A 212 26.39 -17.83 10.21
N ASN A 213 26.93 -17.31 11.32
CA ASN A 213 27.56 -18.11 12.38
C ASN A 213 26.55 -19.05 13.07
N ALA A 214 25.28 -18.68 13.11
CA ALA A 214 24.17 -19.52 13.58
C ALA A 214 23.66 -20.49 12.49
N HIS A 215 24.51 -20.86 11.53
CA HIS A 215 24.21 -21.79 10.44
C HIS A 215 22.98 -21.41 9.60
N GLY A 216 22.74 -20.11 9.41
CA GLY A 216 21.63 -19.60 8.63
C GLY A 216 20.27 -19.74 9.31
N ARG A 217 20.24 -19.78 10.65
CA ARG A 217 18.99 -19.81 11.44
C ARG A 217 18.98 -18.73 12.50
N GLY A 218 17.89 -18.00 12.61
CA GLY A 218 17.71 -17.02 13.67
C GLY A 218 16.68 -15.95 13.34
N VAL A 219 16.37 -15.16 14.35
CA VAL A 219 15.47 -14.02 14.28
C VAL A 219 16.26 -12.73 14.52
N MET A 220 16.21 -11.79 13.62
CA MET A 220 16.78 -10.45 13.81
C MET A 220 15.70 -9.53 14.39
N GLN A 221 15.89 -9.14 15.65
CA GLN A 221 15.02 -8.18 16.31
C GLN A 221 15.53 -6.76 16.07
N MET A 222 14.82 -6.02 15.23
CA MET A 222 15.23 -4.68 14.81
C MET A 222 14.04 -3.72 14.81
N ALA A 223 14.21 -2.55 15.38
CA ALA A 223 13.19 -1.51 15.42
C ALA A 223 12.65 -1.18 14.02
N THR A 224 11.40 -0.71 13.95
CA THR A 224 10.82 -0.24 12.70
C THR A 224 11.64 0.93 12.15
N GLY A 225 11.97 0.91 10.85
CA GLY A 225 12.84 1.93 10.25
C GLY A 225 14.35 1.66 10.35
N ALA A 226 14.78 0.61 11.08
CA ALA A 226 16.19 0.23 11.21
C ALA A 226 16.77 -0.46 9.95
N GLY A 227 16.00 -0.62 8.88
CA GLY A 227 16.47 -1.24 7.65
C GLY A 227 16.43 -2.78 7.64
N LYS A 228 15.44 -3.38 8.32
CA LYS A 228 15.21 -4.85 8.34
C LYS A 228 15.28 -5.47 6.94
N THR A 229 14.58 -4.89 5.98
CA THR A 229 14.51 -5.37 4.58
C THR A 229 15.90 -5.43 3.94
N ILE A 230 16.68 -4.35 4.08
CA ILE A 230 18.05 -4.27 3.55
C ILE A 230 18.95 -5.29 4.23
N THR A 231 18.83 -5.46 5.54
CA THR A 231 19.63 -6.45 6.31
C THR A 231 19.28 -7.88 5.88
N GLY A 232 17.99 -8.20 5.69
CA GLY A 232 17.57 -9.51 5.22
C GLY A 232 18.04 -9.82 3.79
N LEU A 233 17.98 -8.84 2.88
CA LEU A 233 18.49 -9.00 1.52
C LEU A 233 20.03 -9.10 1.50
N ALA A 234 20.73 -8.39 2.39
CA ALA A 234 22.18 -8.51 2.52
C ALA A 234 22.59 -9.91 3.03
N ALA A 235 21.85 -10.49 3.98
CA ALA A 235 22.07 -11.86 4.42
C ALA A 235 21.88 -12.86 3.26
N ALA A 236 20.83 -12.71 2.48
CA ALA A 236 20.60 -13.52 1.29
C ALA A 236 21.70 -13.35 0.23
N GLN A 237 22.19 -12.11 0.05
CA GLN A 237 23.28 -11.80 -0.88
C GLN A 237 24.58 -12.52 -0.50
N VAL A 238 24.97 -12.49 0.77
CA VAL A 238 26.18 -13.18 1.25
C VAL A 238 26.06 -14.69 1.01
N MET A 239 24.90 -15.29 1.28
CA MET A 239 24.66 -16.70 1.00
C MET A 239 24.74 -17.04 -0.48
N HIS A 240 24.20 -16.17 -1.35
CA HIS A 240 24.29 -16.36 -2.80
C HIS A 240 25.74 -16.26 -3.29
N HIS A 241 26.51 -15.28 -2.86
CA HIS A 241 27.92 -15.14 -3.24
C HIS A 241 28.77 -16.36 -2.81
N ASN A 242 28.42 -16.95 -1.68
CA ASN A 242 29.05 -18.19 -1.22
C ASN A 242 28.52 -19.46 -1.94
N ARG A 243 27.71 -19.31 -3.00
CA ARG A 243 27.06 -20.36 -3.77
C ARG A 243 26.19 -21.31 -2.94
N ASN A 244 25.61 -20.80 -1.86
CA ASN A 244 24.74 -21.52 -0.94
C ASN A 244 23.26 -21.12 -1.04
N LEU A 245 22.87 -20.32 -2.05
CA LEU A 245 21.49 -19.88 -2.22
C LEU A 245 21.06 -19.98 -3.70
N ASP A 246 20.12 -20.86 -3.99
CA ASP A 246 19.48 -21.02 -5.30
C ASP A 246 18.08 -20.39 -5.34
N LEU A 247 17.37 -20.39 -4.20
CA LEU A 247 16.03 -19.81 -4.09
C LEU A 247 15.85 -19.00 -2.82
N LEU A 248 15.36 -17.76 -2.95
CA LEU A 248 14.94 -16.88 -1.87
C LEU A 248 13.42 -16.81 -1.81
N LEU A 249 12.82 -17.36 -0.74
CA LEU A 249 11.40 -17.27 -0.45
C LEU A 249 11.17 -16.19 0.60
N ILE A 250 10.46 -15.12 0.25
CA ILE A 250 10.08 -14.03 1.17
C ILE A 250 8.60 -14.16 1.49
N VAL A 251 8.28 -14.30 2.78
CA VAL A 251 6.89 -14.39 3.27
C VAL A 251 6.53 -13.09 3.98
N CYS A 252 5.47 -12.44 3.51
CA CYS A 252 4.96 -11.18 4.05
C CYS A 252 3.53 -11.35 4.55
N PRO A 253 3.12 -10.69 5.65
CA PRO A 253 1.75 -10.80 6.14
C PRO A 253 0.72 -10.15 5.21
N TYR A 254 1.08 -9.06 4.51
CA TYR A 254 0.13 -8.24 3.76
C TYR A 254 0.55 -7.97 2.32
N LYS A 255 -0.46 -7.74 1.44
CA LYS A 255 -0.26 -7.50 -0.01
C LYS A 255 0.64 -6.29 -0.32
N HIS A 256 0.51 -5.20 0.42
CA HIS A 256 1.33 -3.99 0.21
C HIS A 256 2.79 -4.20 0.58
N LEU A 257 3.10 -5.05 1.58
CA LEU A 257 4.48 -5.44 1.88
C LEU A 257 5.12 -6.24 0.74
N VAL A 258 4.33 -7.07 0.03
CA VAL A 258 4.82 -7.78 -1.16
C VAL A 258 5.33 -6.79 -2.22
N THR A 259 4.62 -5.70 -2.47
CA THR A 259 5.05 -4.68 -3.44
C THR A 259 6.26 -3.89 -2.95
N GLN A 260 6.34 -3.59 -1.66
CA GLN A 260 7.50 -2.95 -1.04
C GLN A 260 8.75 -3.84 -1.14
N TRP A 261 8.65 -5.12 -0.76
CA TRP A 261 9.73 -6.09 -0.89
C TRP A 261 10.15 -6.27 -2.35
N ALA A 262 9.19 -6.28 -3.29
CA ALA A 262 9.49 -6.37 -4.72
C ALA A 262 10.34 -5.19 -5.20
N SER A 263 10.03 -3.97 -4.79
CA SER A 263 10.81 -2.78 -5.12
C SER A 263 12.23 -2.84 -4.55
N GLU A 264 12.38 -3.28 -3.28
CA GLU A 264 13.70 -3.43 -2.66
C GLU A 264 14.49 -4.57 -3.32
N CYS A 265 13.87 -5.71 -3.61
CA CYS A 265 14.50 -6.79 -4.37
C CYS A 265 15.01 -6.31 -5.75
N GLN A 266 14.21 -5.52 -6.46
CA GLN A 266 14.62 -4.93 -7.74
C GLN A 266 15.81 -3.98 -7.58
N SER A 267 15.88 -3.21 -6.50
CA SER A 267 17.03 -2.34 -6.21
C SER A 267 18.32 -3.13 -5.99
N PHE A 268 18.22 -4.37 -5.45
CA PHE A 268 19.33 -5.31 -5.29
C PHE A 268 19.64 -6.12 -6.55
N GLY A 269 18.91 -5.91 -7.66
CA GLY A 269 19.09 -6.62 -8.93
C GLY A 269 18.33 -7.94 -9.03
N LEU A 270 17.39 -8.20 -8.15
CA LEU A 270 16.54 -9.39 -8.20
C LEU A 270 15.26 -9.13 -9.01
N SER A 271 14.72 -10.19 -9.62
CA SER A 271 13.45 -10.16 -10.36
C SER A 271 12.43 -11.10 -9.68
N PRO A 272 11.71 -10.64 -8.65
CA PRO A 272 10.87 -11.50 -7.84
C PRO A 272 9.58 -11.93 -8.56
N ILE A 273 9.18 -13.19 -8.33
CA ILE A 273 7.87 -13.73 -8.69
C ILE A 273 6.91 -13.40 -7.54
N LEU A 274 5.83 -12.64 -7.85
CA LEU A 274 4.89 -12.17 -6.84
C LEU A 274 3.70 -13.14 -6.72
N CYS A 275 3.69 -13.95 -5.66
CA CYS A 275 2.67 -14.96 -5.40
C CYS A 275 1.55 -14.41 -4.48
N PHE A 276 0.75 -13.50 -5.02
CA PHE A 276 -0.46 -12.97 -4.40
C PHE A 276 -1.50 -12.64 -5.48
N LYS A 277 -2.72 -12.23 -5.13
CA LYS A 277 -3.83 -12.08 -6.06
C LYS A 277 -4.24 -13.45 -6.67
N SER A 278 -4.42 -13.51 -7.99
CA SER A 278 -4.93 -14.72 -8.67
C SER A 278 -3.85 -15.80 -8.86
N LYS A 279 -4.16 -17.03 -8.45
CA LYS A 279 -3.33 -18.22 -8.68
C LYS A 279 -2.98 -18.43 -10.17
N LYS A 280 -3.92 -18.08 -11.07
CA LYS A 280 -3.72 -18.20 -12.52
C LYS A 280 -2.55 -17.36 -13.04
N LEU A 281 -2.20 -16.27 -12.36
CA LEU A 281 -1.12 -15.37 -12.77
C LEU A 281 0.26 -15.84 -12.31
N TRP A 282 0.40 -16.25 -11.04
CA TRP A 282 1.70 -16.57 -10.48
C TRP A 282 2.14 -18.03 -10.63
N MET A 283 1.16 -18.98 -10.67
CA MET A 283 1.49 -20.40 -10.71
C MET A 283 2.29 -20.81 -11.96
N PRO A 284 1.97 -20.35 -13.19
CA PRO A 284 2.78 -20.67 -14.37
C PRO A 284 4.20 -20.11 -14.27
N LEU A 285 4.35 -18.89 -13.71
CA LEU A 285 5.66 -18.25 -13.54
C LEU A 285 6.52 -19.03 -12.54
N LEU A 286 5.92 -19.43 -11.40
CA LEU A 286 6.60 -20.22 -10.38
C LEU A 286 7.00 -21.59 -10.93
N ASN A 287 6.11 -22.30 -11.63
CA ASN A 287 6.41 -23.59 -12.23
C ASN A 287 7.56 -23.47 -13.25
N LYS A 288 7.52 -22.46 -14.14
CA LYS A 288 8.59 -22.20 -15.10
C LYS A 288 9.93 -21.96 -14.39
N ALA A 289 9.95 -21.15 -13.34
CA ALA A 289 11.17 -20.86 -12.60
C ALA A 289 11.73 -22.11 -11.91
N LEU A 290 10.87 -22.97 -11.35
CA LEU A 290 11.30 -24.22 -10.72
C LEU A 290 11.85 -25.26 -11.71
N THR A 291 11.41 -25.24 -12.96
CA THR A 291 11.91 -26.14 -14.01
C THR A 291 13.16 -25.61 -14.73
N SER A 292 13.42 -24.29 -14.68
CA SER A 292 14.51 -23.62 -15.41
C SER A 292 15.67 -23.21 -14.48
N MET A 293 15.90 -23.93 -13.39
CA MET A 293 16.89 -23.56 -12.35
C MET A 293 18.38 -23.66 -12.79
N GLU A 294 18.66 -23.97 -14.03
CA GLU A 294 20.04 -24.05 -14.56
C GLU A 294 20.79 -22.71 -14.57
N ASP A 295 20.07 -21.57 -14.51
CA ASP A 295 20.64 -20.22 -14.58
C ASP A 295 20.79 -19.49 -13.23
N THR A 296 20.81 -20.18 -12.10
CA THR A 296 20.92 -19.57 -10.75
C THR A 296 22.29 -18.95 -10.45
N VAL A 297 23.25 -19.06 -11.36
CA VAL A 297 24.61 -18.51 -11.19
C VAL A 297 24.62 -16.98 -11.09
N LYS A 298 23.64 -16.29 -11.71
CA LYS A 298 23.62 -14.81 -11.77
C LYS A 298 22.83 -14.17 -10.61
N ALA A 299 21.72 -14.78 -10.23
CA ALA A 299 20.89 -14.34 -9.10
C ALA A 299 19.98 -15.50 -8.65
N PRO A 300 19.61 -15.59 -7.35
CA PRO A 300 18.72 -16.64 -6.88
C PRO A 300 17.30 -16.43 -7.43
N THR A 301 16.58 -17.52 -7.70
CA THR A 301 15.14 -17.43 -7.95
C THR A 301 14.48 -16.81 -6.73
N THR A 302 13.83 -15.66 -6.91
CA THR A 302 13.20 -14.92 -5.80
C THR A 302 11.70 -15.01 -5.90
N VAL A 303 11.07 -15.45 -4.81
CA VAL A 303 9.62 -15.61 -4.68
C VAL A 303 9.13 -14.79 -3.50
N ILE A 304 8.14 -13.93 -3.70
CA ILE A 304 7.52 -13.16 -2.61
C ILE A 304 6.05 -13.59 -2.50
N VAL A 305 5.64 -13.96 -1.31
CA VAL A 305 4.31 -14.54 -1.06
C VAL A 305 3.65 -13.90 0.15
N THR A 306 2.31 -13.73 0.11
CA THR A 306 1.56 -13.37 1.33
C THR A 306 1.35 -14.58 2.23
N THR A 307 1.23 -14.39 3.56
CA THR A 307 0.94 -15.47 4.50
C THR A 307 -0.29 -16.28 4.08
N SER A 308 -1.35 -15.63 3.59
CA SER A 308 -2.56 -16.32 3.12
C SER A 308 -2.33 -17.20 1.88
N THR A 309 -1.45 -16.79 0.97
CA THR A 309 -1.06 -17.63 -0.17
C THR A 309 -0.09 -18.71 0.26
N PHE A 310 0.86 -18.40 1.16
CA PHE A 310 1.81 -19.36 1.71
C PHE A 310 1.11 -20.56 2.37
N THR A 311 0.06 -20.32 3.16
CA THR A 311 -0.73 -21.39 3.81
C THR A 311 -1.66 -22.15 2.87
N SER A 312 -1.85 -21.70 1.62
CA SER A 312 -2.71 -22.37 0.66
C SER A 312 -2.12 -23.72 0.21
N GLU A 313 -2.96 -24.72 0.06
CA GLU A 313 -2.57 -26.05 -0.42
C GLU A 313 -1.82 -26.00 -1.76
N SER A 314 -2.26 -25.11 -2.65
CA SER A 314 -1.64 -24.93 -3.96
C SER A 314 -0.21 -24.38 -3.89
N PHE A 315 0.13 -23.55 -2.92
CA PHE A 315 1.49 -23.09 -2.72
C PHE A 315 2.33 -24.12 -1.96
N GLN A 316 1.77 -24.73 -0.90
CA GLN A 316 2.43 -25.77 -0.13
C GLN A 316 2.86 -26.97 -0.99
N SER A 317 2.04 -27.35 -1.97
CA SER A 317 2.41 -28.41 -2.91
C SER A 317 3.64 -28.06 -3.76
N ARG A 318 3.95 -26.77 -3.99
CA ARG A 318 5.13 -26.30 -4.75
C ARG A 318 6.39 -26.20 -3.90
N ILE A 319 6.27 -25.90 -2.63
CA ILE A 319 7.43 -25.86 -1.71
C ILE A 319 8.19 -27.20 -1.70
N LYS A 320 7.50 -28.32 -1.88
CA LYS A 320 8.12 -29.66 -1.97
C LYS A 320 9.12 -29.79 -3.13
N HIS A 321 9.04 -28.93 -4.12
CA HIS A 321 9.93 -28.88 -5.29
C HIS A 321 11.00 -27.79 -5.22
N PHE A 322 11.11 -27.10 -4.07
CA PHE A 322 12.14 -26.09 -3.90
C PHE A 322 13.51 -26.74 -3.73
N PRO A 323 14.58 -26.12 -4.23
CA PRO A 323 15.93 -26.67 -4.13
C PRO A 323 16.40 -26.74 -2.66
N ALA A 324 17.37 -27.62 -2.42
CA ALA A 324 17.96 -27.76 -1.09
C ALA A 324 18.60 -26.47 -0.55
N LYS A 325 19.13 -25.62 -1.44
CA LYS A 325 19.72 -24.32 -1.10
C LYS A 325 18.64 -23.20 -1.13
N THR A 326 17.61 -23.36 -0.34
CA THR A 326 16.52 -22.37 -0.18
C THR A 326 16.66 -21.63 1.14
N LEU A 327 16.48 -20.31 1.10
CA LEU A 327 16.29 -19.45 2.27
C LEU A 327 14.82 -19.01 2.36
N ILE A 328 14.18 -19.29 3.49
CA ILE A 328 12.92 -18.64 3.87
C ILE A 328 13.21 -17.42 4.73
N LEU A 329 12.76 -16.25 4.27
CA LEU A 329 12.83 -14.98 4.96
C LEU A 329 11.41 -14.55 5.30
N ALA A 330 11.07 -14.47 6.59
CA ALA A 330 9.75 -14.07 7.07
C ALA A 330 9.79 -12.63 7.60
N ASP A 331 9.09 -11.73 6.93
CA ASP A 331 8.86 -10.38 7.46
C ASP A 331 7.71 -10.39 8.47
N GLU A 332 7.85 -9.57 9.53
CA GLU A 332 6.97 -9.62 10.70
C GLU A 332 6.76 -11.07 11.17
N VAL A 333 7.89 -11.72 11.47
CA VAL A 333 7.99 -13.17 11.71
C VAL A 333 7.03 -13.71 12.77
N HIS A 334 6.58 -12.88 13.71
CA HIS A 334 5.58 -13.27 14.70
C HIS A 334 4.26 -13.80 14.08
N ASN A 335 3.94 -13.43 12.81
CA ASN A 335 2.78 -13.99 12.11
C ASN A 335 2.96 -15.47 11.75
N MET A 336 4.20 -15.96 11.69
CA MET A 336 4.50 -17.35 11.37
C MET A 336 4.18 -18.31 12.53
N GLY A 337 4.11 -17.80 13.77
CA GLY A 337 3.72 -18.57 14.96
C GLY A 337 2.20 -18.81 15.10
N ALA A 338 1.35 -18.19 14.27
CA ALA A 338 -0.10 -18.41 14.31
C ALA A 338 -0.45 -19.87 13.99
N GLY A 339 -1.45 -20.43 14.66
CA GLY A 339 -1.79 -21.86 14.60
C GLY A 339 -1.98 -22.41 13.18
N SER A 340 -2.59 -21.67 12.27
CA SER A 340 -2.74 -22.05 10.86
C SER A 340 -1.43 -21.98 10.07
N THR A 341 -0.57 -20.98 10.36
CA THR A 341 0.68 -20.75 9.63
C THR A 341 1.77 -21.72 10.09
N ARG A 342 1.90 -21.95 11.41
CA ARG A 342 2.94 -22.84 11.97
C ARG A 342 2.84 -24.28 11.42
N LYS A 343 1.61 -24.76 11.15
CA LYS A 343 1.38 -26.08 10.54
C LYS A 343 1.91 -26.19 9.11
N CYS A 344 2.12 -25.06 8.43
CA CYS A 344 2.58 -24.97 7.06
C CYS A 344 4.09 -24.70 6.95
N LEU A 345 4.83 -24.63 8.06
CA LEU A 345 6.27 -24.32 8.06
C LEU A 345 7.07 -25.50 7.49
N PRO A 346 7.78 -25.33 6.35
CA PRO A 346 8.43 -26.43 5.64
C PRO A 346 9.76 -26.81 6.33
N GLN A 347 9.78 -27.99 6.95
CA GLN A 347 11.00 -28.50 7.64
C GLN A 347 12.15 -28.78 6.68
N SER A 348 11.88 -28.97 5.38
CA SER A 348 12.89 -29.22 4.35
C SER A 348 13.76 -28.02 4.02
N ILE A 349 13.36 -26.80 4.37
CA ILE A 349 14.14 -25.58 4.10
C ILE A 349 15.16 -25.39 5.23
N PRO A 350 16.47 -25.45 4.92
CA PRO A 350 17.52 -25.40 5.94
C PRO A 350 17.81 -23.99 6.47
N MET A 351 17.78 -22.96 5.60
CA MET A 351 18.10 -21.58 5.98
C MET A 351 16.82 -20.80 6.26
N ARG A 352 16.78 -20.18 7.43
CA ARG A 352 15.57 -19.54 7.98
C ARG A 352 15.92 -18.25 8.67
N LEU A 353 15.37 -17.15 8.21
CA LEU A 353 15.57 -15.81 8.76
C LEU A 353 14.24 -15.17 9.10
N GLY A 354 14.02 -14.87 10.37
CA GLY A 354 12.89 -14.08 10.85
C GLY A 354 13.28 -12.60 11.02
N LEU A 355 12.45 -11.69 10.60
CA LEU A 355 12.60 -10.26 10.83
C LEU A 355 11.39 -9.73 11.60
N SER A 356 11.60 -9.03 12.71
CA SER A 356 10.56 -8.35 13.45
C SER A 356 11.13 -7.25 14.35
N ALA A 357 10.32 -6.26 14.70
CA ALA A 357 10.62 -5.35 15.81
C ALA A 357 10.25 -5.98 17.16
N THR A 358 9.26 -6.87 17.15
CA THR A 358 8.71 -7.55 18.33
C THR A 358 8.39 -9.00 17.94
N PRO A 359 9.36 -9.91 18.01
CA PRO A 359 9.18 -11.28 17.56
C PRO A 359 8.22 -12.09 18.44
N GLU A 360 8.19 -11.81 19.75
CA GLU A 360 7.32 -12.50 20.70
C GLU A 360 5.83 -12.25 20.41
N ARG A 361 5.02 -13.29 20.59
CA ARG A 361 3.57 -13.22 20.41
C ARG A 361 2.89 -12.95 21.76
N TRP A 362 2.15 -11.85 21.79
CA TRP A 362 1.44 -11.42 23.00
C TRP A 362 0.30 -12.40 23.32
N PHE A 363 0.28 -12.93 24.52
CA PHE A 363 -0.67 -13.96 25.00
C PHE A 363 -0.66 -15.29 24.22
N ASP A 364 0.41 -15.60 23.48
CA ASP A 364 0.57 -16.83 22.72
C ASP A 364 2.00 -17.37 22.90
N GLU A 365 2.28 -17.95 24.07
CA GLU A 365 3.58 -18.52 24.40
C GLU A 365 3.90 -19.71 23.49
N GLU A 366 2.92 -20.61 23.27
CA GLU A 366 3.08 -21.75 22.38
C GLU A 366 3.45 -21.35 20.95
N GLY A 367 2.80 -20.29 20.42
CA GLY A 367 3.14 -19.75 19.11
C GLY A 367 4.52 -19.08 19.07
N THR A 368 4.98 -18.51 20.19
CA THR A 368 6.32 -17.91 20.32
C THR A 368 7.39 -19.00 20.36
N GLU A 369 7.18 -20.06 21.16
CA GLU A 369 8.09 -21.19 21.23
C GLU A 369 8.24 -21.89 19.87
N ALA A 370 7.13 -22.18 19.20
CA ALA A 370 7.14 -22.81 17.89
C ALA A 370 7.87 -21.95 16.82
N LEU A 371 7.79 -20.62 16.95
CA LEU A 371 8.53 -19.70 16.09
C LEU A 371 10.03 -19.84 16.29
N TYR A 372 10.49 -19.83 17.55
CA TYR A 372 11.92 -19.96 17.88
C TYR A 372 12.46 -21.37 17.59
N GLU A 373 11.67 -22.42 17.78
CA GLU A 373 12.02 -23.77 17.37
C GLU A 373 12.26 -23.86 15.85
N TYR A 374 11.43 -23.20 15.06
CA TYR A 374 11.56 -23.21 13.60
C TYR A 374 12.66 -22.28 13.09
N PHE A 375 12.64 -21.00 13.44
CA PHE A 375 13.59 -20.01 12.92
C PHE A 375 14.93 -19.99 13.67
N GLY A 376 14.96 -20.40 14.91
CA GLY A 376 16.07 -20.21 15.85
C GLY A 376 15.83 -19.00 16.76
N ASN A 377 16.72 -18.83 17.74
CA ASN A 377 16.63 -17.77 18.74
C ASN A 377 16.82 -16.37 18.13
N VAL A 378 16.50 -15.35 18.94
CA VAL A 378 16.83 -13.96 18.62
C VAL A 378 18.35 -13.80 18.62
N LEU A 379 18.87 -13.19 17.56
CA LEU A 379 20.30 -12.95 17.36
C LEU A 379 20.68 -11.54 17.77
N GLU A 380 21.86 -11.43 18.40
CA GLU A 380 22.47 -10.13 18.65
C GLU A 380 23.01 -9.51 17.33
N PRO A 381 23.05 -8.18 17.20
CA PRO A 381 22.54 -7.23 18.20
C PRO A 381 21.01 -7.07 18.12
N ILE A 382 20.35 -7.03 19.28
CA ILE A 382 18.99 -6.53 19.37
C ILE A 382 19.06 -5.02 19.13
N PHE A 383 18.45 -4.57 18.05
CA PHE A 383 18.48 -3.15 17.68
C PHE A 383 17.18 -2.46 18.11
N SER A 384 17.25 -1.81 19.26
CA SER A 384 16.10 -1.16 19.91
C SER A 384 15.73 0.16 19.24
N LEU A 385 14.58 0.73 19.66
CA LEU A 385 14.19 2.08 19.26
C LEU A 385 15.21 3.13 19.72
N LYS A 386 15.77 2.96 20.94
CA LYS A 386 16.80 3.84 21.46
C LYS A 386 18.01 3.87 20.52
N ASP A 387 18.50 2.68 20.11
CA ASP A 387 19.62 2.58 19.19
C ASP A 387 19.32 3.26 17.83
N ALA A 388 18.07 3.12 17.35
CA ALA A 388 17.64 3.75 16.12
C ALA A 388 17.59 5.28 16.19
N LEU A 389 17.24 5.84 17.34
CA LEU A 389 17.29 7.29 17.61
C LEU A 389 18.73 7.78 17.78
N ASP A 390 19.56 7.08 18.54
CA ASP A 390 20.95 7.44 18.84
C ASP A 390 21.81 7.44 17.57
N CYS A 391 21.63 6.45 16.69
CA CYS A 391 22.34 6.39 15.40
C CYS A 391 21.66 7.21 14.28
N LYS A 392 20.66 8.02 14.59
CA LYS A 392 19.90 8.87 13.63
C LYS A 392 19.26 8.06 12.48
N ALA A 393 18.93 6.80 12.68
CA ALA A 393 18.10 6.04 11.74
C ALA A 393 16.65 6.52 11.76
N LEU A 394 16.21 7.02 12.91
CA LEU A 394 14.93 7.67 13.14
C LEU A 394 15.16 9.10 13.60
N CYS A 395 14.17 9.99 13.42
CA CYS A 395 14.22 11.34 13.94
C CYS A 395 13.85 11.37 15.43
N GLN A 396 14.41 12.31 16.16
CA GLN A 396 14.03 12.60 17.53
C GLN A 396 12.56 13.07 17.61
N TYR A 397 11.94 13.01 18.79
CA TYR A 397 10.54 13.41 18.94
C TYR A 397 10.22 14.06 20.27
N TYR A 398 9.16 14.85 20.26
CA TYR A 398 8.47 15.36 21.44
C TYR A 398 7.22 14.53 21.68
N TYR A 399 6.94 14.21 22.92
CA TYR A 399 5.80 13.40 23.32
C TYR A 399 4.94 14.13 24.34
N TYR A 400 3.68 14.29 24.02
CA TYR A 400 2.69 14.99 24.85
C TYR A 400 1.52 14.05 25.17
N PRO A 401 1.52 13.39 26.35
CA PRO A 401 0.34 12.68 26.82
C PRO A 401 -0.77 13.68 27.16
N ILE A 402 -1.91 13.52 26.51
CA ILE A 402 -3.11 14.36 26.71
C ILE A 402 -4.10 13.56 27.51
N LEU A 403 -4.39 14.03 28.72
CA LEU A 403 -5.26 13.36 29.67
C LEU A 403 -6.72 13.62 29.32
N VAL A 404 -7.51 12.58 29.12
CA VAL A 404 -8.94 12.63 28.79
C VAL A 404 -9.71 11.85 29.86
N GLU A 405 -10.52 12.53 30.63
CA GLU A 405 -11.35 11.93 31.64
C GLU A 405 -12.65 11.38 31.02
N LEU A 406 -13.01 10.14 31.36
CA LEU A 406 -14.33 9.61 31.03
C LEU A 406 -15.41 10.38 31.78
N ASN A 407 -16.50 10.71 31.12
CA ASN A 407 -17.66 11.22 31.83
C ASN A 407 -18.31 10.11 32.69
N GLU A 408 -19.24 10.47 33.57
CA GLU A 408 -19.87 9.52 34.50
C GLU A 408 -20.63 8.39 33.80
N GLU A 409 -21.23 8.64 32.65
CA GLU A 409 -21.96 7.65 31.87
C GLU A 409 -21.02 6.67 31.22
N GLU A 410 -19.97 7.17 30.57
CA GLU A 410 -18.90 6.36 29.95
C GLU A 410 -18.19 5.49 31.00
N ALA A 411 -17.90 6.06 32.19
CA ALA A 411 -17.28 5.32 33.28
C ALA A 411 -18.20 4.19 33.79
N ARG A 412 -19.49 4.45 33.95
CA ARG A 412 -20.48 3.42 34.36
C ARG A 412 -20.57 2.29 33.34
N GLU A 413 -20.63 2.59 32.04
CA GLU A 413 -20.68 1.57 31.00
C GLU A 413 -19.36 0.79 30.91
N TYR A 414 -18.21 1.45 31.07
CA TYR A 414 -16.91 0.79 31.16
C TYR A 414 -16.85 -0.23 32.30
N LEU A 415 -17.28 0.15 33.50
CA LEU A 415 -17.31 -0.73 34.67
C LEU A 415 -18.26 -1.92 34.48
N LYS A 416 -19.43 -1.69 33.88
CA LYS A 416 -20.40 -2.73 33.56
C LYS A 416 -19.80 -3.75 32.59
N LEU A 417 -19.19 -3.29 31.49
CA LEU A 417 -18.54 -4.17 30.52
C LEU A 417 -17.37 -4.93 31.17
N SER A 418 -16.57 -4.28 32.00
CA SER A 418 -15.44 -4.92 32.69
C SER A 418 -15.88 -6.00 33.66
N LYS A 419 -16.96 -5.79 34.42
CA LYS A 419 -17.56 -6.80 35.31
C LYS A 419 -18.09 -8.01 34.53
N LEU A 420 -18.79 -7.77 33.41
CA LEU A 420 -19.30 -8.86 32.55
C LEU A 420 -18.17 -9.72 31.96
N ILE A 421 -17.10 -9.06 31.50
CA ILE A 421 -15.91 -9.75 30.98
C ILE A 421 -15.27 -10.60 32.09
N ALA A 422 -15.09 -10.05 33.27
CA ALA A 422 -14.50 -10.77 34.42
C ALA A 422 -15.35 -11.98 34.84
N GLN A 423 -16.67 -11.83 34.88
CA GLN A 423 -17.59 -12.93 35.22
C GLN A 423 -17.53 -14.09 34.19
N LEU A 424 -17.49 -13.76 32.90
CA LEU A 424 -17.41 -14.76 31.85
C LEU A 424 -16.03 -15.45 31.79
N ALA A 425 -14.95 -14.72 32.01
CA ALA A 425 -13.59 -15.26 32.06
C ALA A 425 -13.39 -16.15 33.30
N GLY A 426 -13.88 -15.73 34.47
CA GLY A 426 -13.73 -16.50 35.73
C GLY A 426 -14.54 -17.80 35.79
N SER A 427 -15.59 -17.93 34.97
CA SER A 427 -16.46 -19.13 34.98
C SER A 427 -15.93 -20.30 34.13
N ARG A 428 -14.86 -20.13 33.31
CA ARG A 428 -14.44 -21.14 32.31
C ARG A 428 -12.94 -21.39 32.18
N GLY A 429 -12.05 -20.73 32.90
CA GLY A 429 -10.61 -21.02 32.90
C GLY A 429 -9.82 -20.78 31.61
N GLU A 430 -10.47 -20.62 30.45
CA GLU A 430 -9.86 -20.29 29.16
C GLU A 430 -10.62 -19.16 28.46
N VAL A 431 -9.89 -18.10 28.11
CA VAL A 431 -10.41 -16.88 27.47
C VAL A 431 -10.44 -17.00 25.95
N ASP A 432 -9.73 -17.97 25.37
CA ASP A 432 -9.61 -18.14 23.92
C ASP A 432 -10.82 -18.89 23.32
N GLY A 433 -11.53 -18.18 22.45
CA GLY A 433 -12.57 -18.74 21.57
C GLY A 433 -14.03 -18.46 21.95
N ASP A 434 -14.35 -17.75 23.06
CA ASP A 434 -15.74 -17.34 23.31
C ASP A 434 -16.07 -16.01 22.59
N SER A 435 -16.82 -16.11 21.51
CA SER A 435 -17.25 -14.95 20.70
C SER A 435 -17.98 -13.86 21.50
N ARG A 436 -18.55 -14.18 22.66
CA ARG A 436 -19.21 -13.23 23.55
C ARG A 436 -18.20 -12.35 24.29
N ILE A 437 -17.12 -12.95 24.80
CA ILE A 437 -16.03 -12.21 25.47
C ILE A 437 -15.35 -11.29 24.47
N GLU A 438 -15.05 -11.79 23.26
CA GLU A 438 -14.47 -10.95 22.19
C GLU A 438 -15.36 -9.75 21.85
N HIS A 439 -16.67 -9.96 21.72
CA HIS A 439 -17.62 -8.87 21.47
C HIS A 439 -17.63 -7.81 22.56
N LEU A 440 -17.60 -8.22 23.83
CA LEU A 440 -17.55 -7.31 24.97
C LEU A 440 -16.22 -6.55 25.04
N LEU A 441 -15.10 -7.22 24.74
CA LEU A 441 -13.77 -6.57 24.65
C LEU A 441 -13.74 -5.53 23.56
N ILE A 442 -14.31 -5.81 22.39
CA ILE A 442 -14.42 -4.86 21.28
C ILE A 442 -15.30 -3.67 21.68
N LYS A 443 -16.46 -3.93 22.31
CA LYS A 443 -17.36 -2.86 22.77
C LYS A 443 -16.68 -1.95 23.79
N ARG A 444 -15.96 -2.51 24.76
CA ARG A 444 -15.19 -1.75 25.74
C ARG A 444 -14.05 -0.94 25.10
N ALA A 445 -13.34 -1.53 24.13
CA ALA A 445 -12.29 -0.82 23.41
C ALA A 445 -12.84 0.34 22.57
N ARG A 446 -14.02 0.17 21.96
CA ARG A 446 -14.70 1.25 21.21
C ARG A 446 -15.11 2.40 22.13
N LEU A 447 -15.66 2.13 23.30
CA LEU A 447 -16.01 3.16 24.29
C LEU A 447 -14.79 4.04 24.62
N ILE A 448 -13.64 3.43 24.93
CA ILE A 448 -12.39 4.14 25.17
C ILE A 448 -11.93 4.93 23.94
N ALA A 449 -12.05 4.33 22.75
CA ALA A 449 -11.59 4.96 21.51
C ALA A 449 -12.39 6.21 21.14
N THR A 450 -13.66 6.27 21.51
CA THR A 450 -14.61 7.35 21.16
C THR A 450 -15.03 8.22 22.33
N ALA A 451 -14.27 8.23 23.43
CA ALA A 451 -14.58 9.04 24.63
C ALA A 451 -14.77 10.52 24.26
N ASN A 452 -15.86 11.13 24.75
CA ASN A 452 -16.36 12.45 24.35
C ASN A 452 -15.32 13.58 24.53
N GLY A 453 -14.49 13.50 25.58
CA GLY A 453 -13.45 14.51 25.83
C GLY A 453 -12.36 14.60 24.76
N LYS A 454 -12.23 13.60 23.89
CA LYS A 454 -11.16 13.55 22.87
C LYS A 454 -11.30 14.60 21.78
N GLU A 455 -12.52 14.87 21.33
CA GLU A 455 -12.74 15.89 20.32
C GLU A 455 -12.43 17.29 20.85
N ALA A 456 -12.79 17.58 22.12
CA ALA A 456 -12.43 18.84 22.76
C ALA A 456 -10.90 19.00 22.88
N ALA A 457 -10.21 17.94 23.30
CA ALA A 457 -8.75 17.92 23.36
C ALA A 457 -8.11 18.10 21.97
N LEU A 458 -8.68 17.51 20.93
CA LEU A 458 -8.21 17.66 19.55
C LEU A 458 -8.37 19.10 19.06
N ARG A 459 -9.51 19.76 19.34
CA ARG A 459 -9.72 21.18 19.02
C ARG A 459 -8.62 22.06 19.61
N GLU A 460 -8.27 21.84 20.86
CA GLU A 460 -7.20 22.60 21.53
C GLU A 460 -5.82 22.34 20.90
N ILE A 461 -5.50 21.10 20.52
CA ILE A 461 -4.25 20.78 19.85
C ILE A 461 -4.17 21.52 18.51
N VAL A 462 -5.22 21.46 17.70
CA VAL A 462 -5.24 22.07 16.36
C VAL A 462 -5.22 23.59 16.44
N LYS A 463 -5.97 24.18 17.37
CA LYS A 463 -6.02 25.63 17.60
C LYS A 463 -4.66 26.22 17.97
N ASN A 464 -3.85 25.46 18.71
CA ASN A 464 -2.55 25.88 19.19
C ASN A 464 -1.39 25.52 18.23
N ASP A 465 -1.68 24.93 17.07
CA ASP A 465 -0.65 24.61 16.05
C ASP A 465 -0.64 25.65 14.93
N PRO A 466 0.35 26.58 14.92
CA PRO A 466 0.46 27.61 13.91
C PRO A 466 0.85 27.06 12.53
N ASN A 467 1.37 25.83 12.47
CA ASN A 467 1.88 25.20 11.27
C ASN A 467 1.17 23.85 10.99
N PHE A 468 -0.15 23.89 10.84
CA PHE A 468 -0.94 22.70 10.59
C PHE A 468 -0.60 22.07 9.21
N LYS A 469 0.48 21.27 9.20
CA LYS A 469 0.97 20.56 8.02
C LYS A 469 1.54 19.19 8.39
N HIS A 470 1.37 18.22 7.50
CA HIS A 470 1.87 16.86 7.69
C HIS A 470 1.37 16.18 8.98
N HIS A 471 0.07 16.39 9.28
CA HIS A 471 -0.58 15.79 10.43
C HIS A 471 -1.15 14.41 10.11
N LEU A 472 -1.02 13.50 11.04
CA LEU A 472 -1.57 12.16 10.97
C LEU A 472 -2.45 11.90 12.19
N PHE A 473 -3.76 11.67 11.96
CA PHE A 473 -4.73 11.43 13.02
C PHE A 473 -5.09 9.94 13.04
N TYR A 474 -4.84 9.28 14.16
CA TYR A 474 -5.21 7.89 14.37
C TYR A 474 -6.54 7.81 15.13
N CYS A 475 -7.62 7.49 14.42
CA CYS A 475 -8.96 7.35 14.96
C CYS A 475 -9.30 5.91 15.34
N GLY A 476 -10.28 5.77 16.24
CA GLY A 476 -10.89 4.48 16.56
C GLY A 476 -11.88 4.00 15.50
N ASP A 477 -12.11 2.68 15.50
CA ASP A 477 -13.16 2.05 14.69
C ASP A 477 -14.47 2.01 15.51
N GLY A 478 -15.04 3.16 15.77
CA GLY A 478 -16.28 3.32 16.53
C GLY A 478 -17.16 4.39 15.90
N THR A 479 -18.41 4.46 16.39
CA THR A 479 -19.37 5.50 16.07
C THR A 479 -19.55 6.41 17.28
N ILE A 480 -19.75 7.68 17.02
CA ILE A 480 -20.10 8.70 18.01
C ILE A 480 -21.40 9.39 17.59
N GLU A 481 -22.15 9.88 18.53
CA GLU A 481 -23.32 10.71 18.30
C GLU A 481 -22.86 12.17 18.17
N ASN A 482 -23.25 12.86 17.08
CA ASN A 482 -22.95 14.27 16.91
C ASN A 482 -23.99 15.13 17.64
N ASP A 483 -23.77 16.46 17.66
CA ASP A 483 -24.66 17.42 18.31
C ASP A 483 -26.10 17.43 17.73
N ASP A 484 -26.28 16.89 16.51
CA ASP A 484 -27.57 16.75 15.83
C ASP A 484 -28.26 15.41 16.11
N GLY A 485 -27.67 14.52 16.94
CA GLY A 485 -28.18 13.18 17.26
C GLY A 485 -27.91 12.12 16.20
N GLU A 486 -27.07 12.40 15.18
CA GLU A 486 -26.71 11.42 14.15
C GLU A 486 -25.51 10.57 14.60
N MET A 487 -25.59 9.26 14.37
CA MET A 487 -24.49 8.33 14.60
C MET A 487 -23.49 8.40 13.45
N LEU A 488 -22.32 8.96 13.70
CA LEU A 488 -21.22 9.07 12.74
C LEU A 488 -20.06 8.15 13.11
N ARG A 489 -19.32 7.68 12.12
CA ARG A 489 -18.03 7.03 12.38
C ARG A 489 -17.05 8.07 12.95
N HIS A 490 -16.28 7.71 13.96
CA HIS A 490 -15.32 8.61 14.61
C HIS A 490 -14.37 9.29 13.59
N VAL A 491 -13.92 8.56 12.56
CA VAL A 491 -13.09 9.14 11.49
C VAL A 491 -13.82 10.26 10.74
N ASP A 492 -15.11 10.10 10.47
CA ASP A 492 -15.90 11.05 9.69
C ASP A 492 -16.23 12.30 10.52
N SER A 493 -16.46 12.13 11.86
CA SER A 493 -16.60 13.26 12.80
C SER A 493 -15.31 14.09 12.87
N VAL A 494 -14.16 13.45 13.04
CA VAL A 494 -12.85 14.15 13.05
C VAL A 494 -12.61 14.91 11.74
N ILE A 495 -12.92 14.32 10.59
CA ILE A 495 -12.80 15.01 9.29
C ILE A 495 -13.74 16.21 9.21
N ARG A 496 -15.01 16.03 9.62
CA ARG A 496 -16.02 17.11 9.62
C ARG A 496 -15.57 18.27 10.49
N MET A 497 -15.06 17.99 11.69
CA MET A 497 -14.52 19.00 12.61
C MET A 497 -13.31 19.74 11.98
N LEU A 498 -12.30 19.00 11.51
CA LEU A 498 -11.07 19.59 10.95
C LEU A 498 -11.37 20.45 9.71
N SER A 499 -12.23 19.94 8.79
CA SER A 499 -12.56 20.67 7.55
C SER A 499 -13.55 21.80 7.80
N GLY A 500 -14.54 21.59 8.69
CA GLY A 500 -15.61 22.58 8.97
C GLY A 500 -15.12 23.74 9.82
N GLU A 501 -14.56 23.44 11.00
CA GLU A 501 -14.16 24.44 12.00
C GLU A 501 -12.82 25.10 11.63
N PHE A 502 -11.83 24.32 11.23
CA PHE A 502 -10.45 24.80 11.00
C PHE A 502 -10.11 25.01 9.52
N LYS A 503 -11.05 24.72 8.59
CA LYS A 503 -10.83 24.80 7.14
C LYS A 503 -9.61 24.01 6.67
N ALA A 504 -9.26 22.94 7.39
CA ALA A 504 -8.10 22.13 7.11
C ALA A 504 -8.36 21.19 5.92
N ARG A 505 -7.41 21.09 5.00
CA ARG A 505 -7.43 20.13 3.90
C ARG A 505 -6.97 18.77 4.40
N VAL A 506 -7.91 17.94 4.83
CA VAL A 506 -7.67 16.60 5.34
C VAL A 506 -8.41 15.56 4.50
N ALA A 507 -7.88 14.34 4.47
CA ALA A 507 -8.48 13.23 3.73
C ALA A 507 -8.58 11.98 4.60
N LYS A 508 -9.63 11.18 4.34
CA LYS A 508 -9.85 9.86 4.94
C LYS A 508 -8.87 8.85 4.34
N PHE A 509 -8.19 8.10 5.21
CA PHE A 509 -7.27 7.05 4.83
C PHE A 509 -7.63 5.74 5.55
N THR A 510 -8.43 4.89 4.90
CA THR A 510 -8.98 3.67 5.51
C THR A 510 -8.81 2.44 4.60
N SER A 511 -9.26 1.27 5.06
CA SER A 511 -9.27 0.05 4.24
C SER A 511 -10.23 0.12 3.05
N GLU A 512 -11.15 1.07 3.04
CA GLU A 512 -12.11 1.30 1.96
C GLU A 512 -11.45 1.91 0.71
N ASN A 513 -10.35 2.65 0.88
CA ASN A 513 -9.61 3.20 -0.24
C ASN A 513 -8.90 2.11 -1.05
N THR A 514 -8.98 2.19 -2.36
CA THR A 514 -8.22 1.36 -3.28
C THR A 514 -6.71 1.61 -3.18
N MET A 515 -5.90 0.73 -3.72
CA MET A 515 -4.43 0.91 -3.70
C MET A 515 -4.01 2.19 -4.42
N ASP A 516 -4.65 2.50 -5.55
CA ASP A 516 -4.32 3.67 -6.36
C ASP A 516 -4.74 4.97 -5.64
N GLU A 517 -5.93 5.00 -5.01
CA GLU A 517 -6.37 6.13 -4.18
C GLU A 517 -5.41 6.37 -3.01
N ARG A 518 -4.97 5.31 -2.33
CA ARG A 518 -3.99 5.44 -1.24
C ARG A 518 -2.68 6.05 -1.71
N GLU A 519 -2.18 5.62 -2.87
CA GLU A 519 -0.96 6.18 -3.45
C GLU A 519 -1.13 7.65 -3.81
N GLN A 520 -2.28 8.05 -4.36
CA GLN A 520 -2.60 9.45 -4.66
C GLN A 520 -2.69 10.30 -3.38
N LEU A 521 -3.38 9.81 -2.34
CA LEU A 521 -3.47 10.49 -1.06
C LEU A 521 -2.09 10.71 -0.42
N LEU A 522 -1.22 9.71 -0.46
CA LEU A 522 0.14 9.82 0.06
C LEU A 522 0.98 10.82 -0.75
N LYS A 523 0.83 10.87 -2.07
CA LYS A 523 1.50 11.86 -2.93
C LYS A 523 1.02 13.27 -2.63
N SER A 524 -0.29 13.49 -2.51
CA SER A 524 -0.87 14.79 -2.18
C SER A 524 -0.48 15.25 -0.77
N PHE A 525 -0.40 14.32 0.20
CA PHE A 525 0.09 14.61 1.55
C PHE A 525 1.58 15.00 1.56
N ALA A 526 2.40 14.30 0.79
CA ALA A 526 3.83 14.62 0.67
C ALA A 526 4.09 15.98 -0.01
N LYS A 527 3.22 16.39 -0.94
CA LYS A 527 3.29 17.68 -1.66
C LYS A 527 2.65 18.85 -0.91
N GLU A 528 2.09 18.62 0.28
CA GLU A 528 1.33 19.61 1.08
C GLU A 528 -0.01 20.05 0.45
N ASP A 529 -0.49 19.37 -0.60
CA ASP A 529 -1.86 19.57 -1.11
C ASP A 529 -2.88 19.19 -0.02
N LEU A 530 -2.58 18.15 0.76
CA LEU A 530 -3.27 17.77 1.98
C LEU A 530 -2.42 18.13 3.21
N GLN A 531 -3.06 18.74 4.20
CA GLN A 531 -2.43 19.11 5.46
C GLN A 531 -2.44 17.95 6.47
N GLY A 532 -3.41 17.03 6.34
CA GLY A 532 -3.53 15.90 7.23
C GLY A 532 -4.21 14.67 6.62
N LEU A 533 -3.89 13.51 7.18
CA LEU A 533 -4.57 12.25 6.91
C LEU A 533 -5.26 11.76 8.18
N VAL A 534 -6.53 11.35 8.06
CA VAL A 534 -7.31 10.78 9.16
C VAL A 534 -7.50 9.29 8.91
N ALA A 535 -6.93 8.46 9.76
CA ALA A 535 -6.77 7.03 9.51
C ALA A 535 -7.35 6.14 10.62
N ILE A 536 -7.86 4.97 10.23
CA ILE A 536 -8.23 3.88 11.14
C ILE A 536 -7.32 2.69 10.83
N ARG A 537 -6.51 2.24 11.78
CA ARG A 537 -5.68 1.00 11.73
C ARG A 537 -4.87 0.71 10.45
N CYS A 538 -5.28 1.22 9.28
CA CYS A 538 -4.64 0.90 7.99
C CYS A 538 -3.22 1.44 7.84
N LEU A 539 -2.78 2.35 8.72
CA LEU A 539 -1.40 2.81 8.82
C LEU A 539 -0.57 2.05 9.87
N ASP A 540 -1.19 1.11 10.61
CA ASP A 540 -0.48 0.33 11.63
C ASP A 540 0.48 -0.68 10.99
N GLU A 541 0.16 -1.15 9.79
CA GLU A 541 0.90 -2.21 9.13
C GLU A 541 1.16 -1.87 7.65
N GLY A 542 2.43 -1.68 7.30
CA GLY A 542 2.92 -1.69 5.92
C GLY A 542 2.83 -0.41 5.07
N VAL A 543 2.10 0.62 5.50
CA VAL A 543 2.07 1.91 4.77
C VAL A 543 3.15 2.84 5.30
N ASP A 544 3.95 3.40 4.42
CA ASP A 544 5.01 4.36 4.75
C ASP A 544 4.56 5.79 4.52
N VAL A 545 4.67 6.64 5.55
CA VAL A 545 4.33 8.07 5.49
C VAL A 545 5.47 8.91 6.09
N PRO A 546 6.65 8.94 5.45
CA PRO A 546 7.85 9.59 6.01
C PRO A 546 7.68 11.09 6.24
N SER A 547 6.82 11.76 5.45
CA SER A 547 6.54 13.19 5.56
C SER A 547 5.77 13.58 6.82
N THR A 548 5.19 12.64 7.58
CA THR A 548 4.48 12.93 8.83
C THR A 548 5.38 13.66 9.83
N ARG A 549 4.96 14.83 10.29
CA ARG A 549 5.65 15.63 11.31
C ARG A 549 4.95 15.58 12.65
N THR A 550 3.63 15.62 12.65
CA THR A 550 2.80 15.56 13.85
C THR A 550 1.86 14.37 13.76
N ALA A 551 1.78 13.60 14.83
CA ALA A 551 0.79 12.54 14.96
C ALA A 551 -0.10 12.80 16.17
N VAL A 552 -1.41 12.67 15.99
CA VAL A 552 -2.40 12.75 17.05
C VAL A 552 -3.07 11.39 17.18
N ILE A 553 -2.82 10.72 18.29
CA ILE A 553 -3.34 9.39 18.58
C ILE A 553 -4.61 9.54 19.42
N LEU A 554 -5.77 9.57 18.76
CA LEU A 554 -7.07 9.61 19.42
C LEU A 554 -7.47 8.23 19.97
N ALA A 555 -7.07 7.16 19.25
CA ALA A 555 -7.34 5.81 19.71
C ALA A 555 -6.08 4.96 19.60
N SER A 556 -5.67 4.42 20.72
CA SER A 556 -4.56 3.48 20.83
C SER A 556 -5.08 2.08 21.08
N SER A 557 -4.36 1.08 20.61
CA SER A 557 -4.62 -0.30 21.00
C SER A 557 -3.74 -0.65 22.19
N THR A 558 -4.24 -1.54 23.05
CA THR A 558 -3.45 -2.12 24.15
C THR A 558 -2.38 -3.10 23.66
N ASN A 559 -2.35 -3.40 22.35
CA ASN A 559 -1.33 -4.28 21.78
C ASN A 559 0.00 -3.52 21.62
N PRO A 560 1.06 -3.89 22.35
CA PRO A 560 2.35 -3.21 22.30
C PRO A 560 2.94 -3.12 20.90
N ARG A 561 2.73 -4.12 20.06
CA ARG A 561 3.20 -4.12 18.67
C ARG A 561 2.67 -2.97 17.85
N GLN A 562 1.35 -2.74 17.92
CA GLN A 562 0.72 -1.72 17.10
C GLN A 562 1.27 -0.33 17.42
N PHE A 563 1.43 0.02 18.68
CA PHE A 563 1.98 1.32 19.03
C PHE A 563 3.47 1.45 18.72
N ILE A 564 4.27 0.38 18.88
CA ILE A 564 5.67 0.36 18.48
C ILE A 564 5.81 0.56 16.96
N GLN A 565 4.97 -0.10 16.17
CA GLN A 565 4.96 0.05 14.72
C GLN A 565 4.51 1.45 14.29
N ARG A 566 3.44 2.02 14.88
CA ARG A 566 3.00 3.41 14.64
C ARG A 566 4.11 4.40 14.91
N ARG A 567 4.75 4.31 16.09
CA ARG A 567 5.87 5.16 16.47
C ARG A 567 7.00 5.09 15.46
N GLY A 568 7.45 3.88 15.11
CA GLY A 568 8.52 3.69 14.15
C GLY A 568 8.24 4.28 12.76
N ARG A 569 6.97 4.42 12.35
CA ARG A 569 6.58 5.06 11.08
C ARG A 569 6.58 6.57 11.17
N ILE A 570 6.03 7.12 12.28
CA ILE A 570 6.02 8.55 12.55
C ILE A 570 7.46 9.09 12.63
N LEU A 571 8.40 8.32 13.14
CA LEU A 571 9.78 8.74 13.37
C LEU A 571 10.72 8.53 12.16
N ARG A 572 10.22 8.05 11.01
CA ARG A 572 11.06 7.92 9.81
C ARG A 572 11.63 9.26 9.37
N GLN A 573 12.86 9.22 8.89
CA GLN A 573 13.54 10.38 8.32
C GLN A 573 12.86 10.81 7.01
N SER A 574 12.74 12.12 6.82
CA SER A 574 12.24 12.73 5.59
C SER A 574 12.96 14.06 5.35
N PRO A 575 13.14 14.50 4.09
CA PRO A 575 13.73 15.80 3.81
C PRO A 575 13.04 16.93 4.57
N GLY A 576 13.84 17.77 5.24
CA GLY A 576 13.33 18.90 6.03
C GLY A 576 12.66 18.55 7.37
N LYS A 577 12.65 17.28 7.76
CA LYS A 577 12.13 16.83 9.06
C LYS A 577 13.26 16.70 10.07
N LYS A 578 13.27 17.57 11.08
CA LYS A 578 14.24 17.52 12.19
C LYS A 578 13.76 16.64 13.33
N ASP A 579 12.53 16.86 13.75
CA ASP A 579 11.88 16.20 14.87
C ASP A 579 10.45 15.82 14.49
N ALA A 580 9.85 14.92 15.25
CA ALA A 580 8.42 14.61 15.19
C ALA A 580 7.72 15.06 16.48
N VAL A 581 6.42 15.30 16.41
CA VAL A 581 5.58 15.59 17.57
C VAL A 581 4.50 14.53 17.67
N ILE A 582 4.32 13.96 18.85
CA ILE A 582 3.30 12.94 19.13
C ILE A 582 2.42 13.43 20.25
N TYR A 583 1.15 13.66 19.97
CA TYR A 583 0.09 13.84 20.95
C TYR A 583 -0.63 12.51 21.14
N ASP A 584 -0.72 12.02 22.36
CA ASP A 584 -1.33 10.71 22.66
C ASP A 584 -2.43 10.89 23.70
N MET A 585 -3.67 10.63 23.31
CA MET A 585 -4.84 10.80 24.19
C MET A 585 -4.99 9.60 25.10
N VAL A 586 -4.85 9.86 26.39
CA VAL A 586 -4.88 8.90 27.49
C VAL A 586 -6.20 8.99 28.21
N VAL A 587 -7.00 7.95 28.08
CA VAL A 587 -8.30 7.89 28.76
C VAL A 587 -8.15 7.32 30.15
N TYR A 588 -8.73 8.00 31.14
CA TYR A 588 -8.77 7.56 32.53
C TYR A 588 -10.16 7.74 33.12
N PRO A 589 -10.54 6.96 34.16
CA PRO A 589 -11.83 7.12 34.81
C PRO A 589 -11.89 8.41 35.65
N PRO A 590 -13.11 8.94 35.93
CA PRO A 590 -13.27 10.11 36.79
C PRO A 590 -12.69 9.85 38.17
N ARG A 591 -12.26 10.92 38.81
CA ARG A 591 -11.73 10.87 40.18
C ARG A 591 -12.82 10.43 41.15
N SER A 592 -12.61 9.30 41.81
CA SER A 592 -13.50 8.81 42.87
C SER A 592 -12.67 8.41 44.09
N ASP A 593 -13.27 8.56 45.27
CA ASP A 593 -12.62 8.17 46.52
C ASP A 593 -12.42 6.66 46.66
N ILE A 594 -13.16 5.87 45.88
CA ILE A 594 -13.10 4.42 45.88
C ILE A 594 -12.80 3.92 44.45
N LEU A 595 -11.53 3.62 44.19
CA LEU A 595 -11.09 3.07 42.92
C LEU A 595 -11.34 1.57 42.86
N THR A 596 -12.03 1.11 41.82
CA THR A 596 -12.17 -0.31 41.52
C THR A 596 -10.91 -0.87 40.89
N GLU A 597 -10.67 -2.20 41.03
CA GLU A 597 -9.53 -2.86 40.36
C GLU A 597 -9.61 -2.76 38.83
N ALA A 598 -10.83 -2.68 38.29
CA ALA A 598 -11.01 -2.48 36.84
C ALA A 598 -10.51 -1.10 36.37
N GLU A 599 -10.74 -0.06 37.15
CA GLU A 599 -10.25 1.30 36.87
C GLU A 599 -8.71 1.36 36.98
N ARG A 600 -8.15 0.77 38.04
CA ARG A 600 -6.68 0.66 38.18
C ARG A 600 -6.05 -0.11 37.04
N SER A 601 -6.65 -1.23 36.61
CA SER A 601 -6.17 -2.03 35.49
C SER A 601 -6.19 -1.27 34.16
N LEU A 602 -7.22 -0.42 33.93
CA LEU A 602 -7.24 0.45 32.76
C LEU A 602 -6.05 1.40 32.75
N VAL A 603 -5.88 2.15 33.84
CA VAL A 603 -4.80 3.14 33.95
C VAL A 603 -3.41 2.47 33.89
N ARG A 604 -3.24 1.33 34.57
CA ARG A 604 -1.97 0.59 34.55
C ARG A 604 -1.56 0.16 33.14
N LYS A 605 -2.49 -0.36 32.34
CA LYS A 605 -2.22 -0.77 30.94
C LYS A 605 -1.81 0.43 30.07
N GLU A 606 -2.47 1.56 30.23
CA GLU A 606 -2.11 2.79 29.52
C GLU A 606 -0.72 3.29 29.96
N LEU A 607 -0.43 3.31 31.28
CA LEU A 607 0.84 3.81 31.83
C LEU A 607 2.06 3.05 31.30
N ILE A 608 1.99 1.72 31.15
CA ILE A 608 3.09 0.93 30.59
C ILE A 608 3.46 1.46 29.20
N ARG A 609 2.47 1.64 28.33
CA ARG A 609 2.66 2.18 26.99
C ARG A 609 3.25 3.59 27.02
N LEU A 610 2.71 4.45 27.86
CA LEU A 610 3.07 5.86 27.94
C LEU A 610 4.50 6.06 28.49
N SER A 611 4.90 5.25 29.47
CA SER A 611 6.23 5.31 30.06
C SER A 611 7.33 5.01 29.02
N GLU A 612 7.09 4.06 28.11
CA GLU A 612 8.02 3.76 27.03
C GLU A 612 8.16 4.93 26.04
N PHE A 613 7.04 5.58 25.67
CA PHE A 613 7.09 6.76 24.79
C PHE A 613 7.76 7.95 25.48
N ALA A 614 7.40 8.21 26.73
CA ALA A 614 7.95 9.32 27.50
C ALA A 614 9.46 9.16 27.77
N GLY A 615 9.92 7.92 27.97
CA GLY A 615 11.31 7.63 28.33
C GLY A 615 12.34 8.08 27.28
N LEU A 616 12.01 7.95 26.00
CA LEU A 616 12.89 8.25 24.86
C LEU A 616 12.60 9.61 24.18
N ALA A 617 11.61 10.36 24.65
CA ALA A 617 11.27 11.65 24.07
C ALA A 617 12.27 12.77 24.47
N LYS A 618 12.46 13.77 23.62
CA LYS A 618 13.29 14.96 23.92
C LYS A 618 12.78 15.72 25.15
N ASN A 619 11.47 15.74 25.37
CA ASN A 619 10.82 16.34 26.53
C ASN A 619 10.47 15.29 27.61
N SER A 620 11.29 14.28 27.77
CA SER A 620 11.04 13.14 28.70
C SER A 620 10.65 13.58 30.12
N ALA A 621 11.33 14.57 30.68
CA ALA A 621 11.00 15.08 32.01
C ALA A 621 9.58 15.64 32.11
N GLN A 622 9.14 16.43 31.11
CA GLN A 622 7.78 16.98 31.06
C GLN A 622 6.74 15.87 30.89
N ALA A 623 6.98 14.95 29.94
CA ALA A 623 6.08 13.83 29.67
C ALA A 623 5.91 12.94 30.91
N LYS A 624 7.01 12.57 31.57
CA LYS A 624 6.99 11.80 32.84
C LYS A 624 6.29 12.54 33.97
N SER A 625 6.48 13.86 34.09
CA SER A 625 5.78 14.67 35.12
C SER A 625 4.25 14.63 34.92
N THR A 626 3.78 14.62 33.65
CA THR A 626 2.35 14.47 33.36
C THR A 626 1.84 13.09 33.76
N LEU A 627 2.62 12.03 33.49
CA LEU A 627 2.26 10.66 33.86
C LEU A 627 2.31 10.45 35.39
N TRP A 628 3.28 11.04 36.07
CA TRP A 628 3.41 10.93 37.51
C TRP A 628 2.13 11.37 38.24
N LYS A 629 1.48 12.44 37.80
CA LYS A 629 0.22 12.92 38.38
C LYS A 629 -0.88 11.85 38.33
N ILE A 630 -0.93 11.04 37.25
CA ILE A 630 -1.88 9.93 37.16
C ILE A 630 -1.43 8.77 38.06
N GLN A 631 -0.14 8.40 38.03
CA GLN A 631 0.39 7.33 38.87
C GLN A 631 0.13 7.58 40.33
N GLU A 632 0.39 8.80 40.83
CA GLU A 632 0.13 9.22 42.19
C GLU A 632 -1.36 9.14 42.52
N HIS A 633 -2.22 9.68 41.64
CA HIS A 633 -3.66 9.71 41.86
C HIS A 633 -4.28 8.31 41.95
N PHE A 634 -3.83 7.36 41.13
CA PHE A 634 -4.32 5.98 41.08
C PHE A 634 -3.52 5.00 41.96
N HIS A 635 -2.60 5.48 42.77
CA HIS A 635 -1.70 4.66 43.61
C HIS A 635 -0.96 3.57 42.80
N LEU A 636 -0.43 3.94 41.62
CA LEU A 636 0.28 3.08 40.67
C LEU A 636 1.74 3.51 40.53
N THR A 637 2.37 3.95 41.60
CA THR A 637 3.76 4.44 41.61
C THR A 637 4.81 3.36 41.36
N ASP A 638 4.43 2.08 41.41
CA ASP A 638 5.30 0.93 41.20
C ASP A 638 5.30 0.43 39.74
N THR A 639 4.68 1.18 38.81
CA THR A 639 4.58 0.80 37.40
C THR A 639 5.44 1.66 36.46
#